data_51aaa6ee18da76f322378d3d15394176
#
_entry.id   51aaa6ee18da76f322378d3d15394176
#
_cell.length_a   1.000
_cell.length_b   1.000
_cell.length_c   1.000
_cell.angle_alpha   90.00
_cell.angle_beta   90.00
_cell.angle_gamma   90.00
#
_symmetry.space_group_name_H-M   'P 1'
#
loop_
_entity.id
_entity.type
_entity.pdbx_description
1 polymer ?
#
loop_
_entity_poly.entity_id
_entity_poly.type
_entity_poly.pdbx_seq_one_letter_code
_entity_poly.pdbx_strand_id
1 'polypeptide(L)'
;MNLRWNLNMKNSFYSIIKIDESFKKVFEQFGLPLNRTIKEGFESLAKIIIGQQISTSVAKSLSDKLKKDGMLNEKEMSEASIEQLKLYGLSSQKSFYLKNLAILVVKNEINFDYLNKQNSDEVTNLLIKIKGIGHWTINNYKIFALQDTNAWPSADLALQEAVKLLKGLETRPNEKEMEKIGNMWKPHRAAAALFLWHFYNKVIVEKASYTL
;
A
#
# COMPACT_ATOMS: atom_id res chain seq x y z
N MET A 1 -11.31 -10.87 14.26
CA MET A 1 -12.27 -10.16 13.40
C MET A 1 -11.71 -10.20 11.98
N ASN A 2 -12.39 -10.84 11.03
CA ASN A 2 -11.92 -10.87 9.64
C ASN A 2 -12.13 -9.48 9.04
N LEU A 3 -11.04 -8.76 8.83
CA LEU A 3 -11.06 -7.47 8.11
C LEU A 3 -11.59 -7.70 6.68
N ARG A 4 -12.51 -6.85 6.23
CA ARG A 4 -13.11 -6.93 4.90
C ARG A 4 -13.18 -5.54 4.28
N TRP A 5 -13.19 -5.47 2.95
CA TRP A 5 -13.48 -4.22 2.27
C TRP A 5 -14.82 -3.65 2.77
N ASN A 6 -14.81 -2.36 3.09
CA ASN A 6 -16.04 -1.63 3.44
C ASN A 6 -16.96 -1.49 2.21
N LEU A 7 -18.19 -1.00 2.44
CA LEU A 7 -19.17 -0.87 1.36
C LEU A 7 -18.69 0.08 0.25
N ASN A 8 -18.03 1.19 0.61
CA ASN A 8 -17.53 2.16 -0.36
C ASN A 8 -16.48 1.55 -1.30
N MET A 9 -15.53 0.79 -0.75
CA MET A 9 -14.53 0.11 -1.57
C MET A 9 -15.17 -0.97 -2.45
N LYS A 10 -16.13 -1.74 -1.94
CA LYS A 10 -16.88 -2.71 -2.75
C LYS A 10 -17.62 -2.05 -3.90
N ASN A 11 -18.31 -0.94 -3.64
CA ASN A 11 -18.99 -0.17 -4.68
C ASN A 11 -18.00 0.38 -5.72
N SER A 12 -16.81 0.80 -5.28
CA SER A 12 -15.75 1.28 -6.17
C SER A 12 -15.25 0.20 -7.13
N PHE A 13 -15.17 -1.08 -6.73
CA PHE A 13 -14.85 -2.17 -7.66
C PHE A 13 -15.86 -2.28 -8.79
N TYR A 14 -17.15 -2.23 -8.49
CA TYR A 14 -18.19 -2.31 -9.53
C TYR A 14 -18.25 -1.05 -10.38
N SER A 15 -17.95 0.11 -9.81
CA SER A 15 -17.89 1.37 -10.56
C SER A 15 -16.75 1.37 -11.57
N ILE A 16 -15.54 0.94 -11.17
CA ILE A 16 -14.38 0.95 -12.06
C ILE A 16 -14.54 -0.05 -13.24
N ILE A 17 -15.18 -1.19 -13.00
CA ILE A 17 -15.52 -2.17 -14.04
C ILE A 17 -16.47 -1.57 -15.10
N LYS A 18 -17.36 -0.66 -14.69
CA LYS A 18 -18.27 0.03 -15.62
C LYS A 18 -17.60 1.17 -16.37
N ILE A 19 -16.63 1.84 -15.75
CA ILE A 19 -15.94 3.02 -16.30
C ILE A 19 -14.88 2.59 -17.35
N ASP A 20 -14.20 1.46 -17.12
CA ASP A 20 -13.06 1.06 -17.93
C ASP A 20 -13.15 -0.43 -18.31
N GLU A 21 -13.34 -0.69 -19.61
CA GLU A 21 -13.49 -2.03 -20.18
C GLU A 21 -12.29 -2.95 -19.88
N SER A 22 -11.10 -2.38 -19.71
CA SER A 22 -9.92 -3.19 -19.35
C SER A 22 -10.08 -3.85 -17.99
N PHE A 23 -10.65 -3.15 -17.01
CA PHE A 23 -10.94 -3.75 -15.70
C PHE A 23 -12.09 -4.75 -15.73
N LYS A 24 -13.05 -4.55 -16.63
CA LYS A 24 -14.11 -5.53 -16.84
C LYS A 24 -13.53 -6.85 -17.36
N LYS A 25 -12.64 -6.82 -18.35
CA LYS A 25 -11.94 -8.03 -18.85
C LYS A 25 -11.12 -8.70 -17.73
N VAL A 26 -10.38 -7.93 -16.91
CA VAL A 26 -9.64 -8.47 -15.75
C VAL A 26 -10.59 -9.15 -14.77
N PHE A 27 -11.74 -8.53 -14.47
CA PHE A 27 -12.74 -9.10 -13.58
C PHE A 27 -13.36 -10.39 -14.14
N GLU A 28 -13.72 -10.41 -15.41
CA GLU A 28 -14.32 -11.59 -16.07
C GLU A 28 -13.36 -12.78 -16.07
N GLN A 29 -12.05 -12.52 -16.23
CA GLN A 29 -11.05 -13.58 -16.29
C GLN A 29 -10.53 -14.01 -14.91
N PHE A 30 -10.31 -13.08 -13.98
CA PHE A 30 -9.60 -13.34 -12.71
C PHE A 30 -10.44 -13.06 -11.47
N GLY A 31 -11.66 -12.53 -11.61
CA GLY A 31 -12.53 -12.14 -10.51
C GLY A 31 -12.09 -10.85 -9.80
N LEU A 32 -12.66 -10.63 -8.64
CA LEU A 32 -12.32 -9.47 -7.80
C LEU A 32 -10.94 -9.63 -7.15
N PRO A 33 -10.22 -8.52 -6.90
CA PRO A 33 -9.00 -8.53 -6.12
C PRO A 33 -9.21 -9.14 -4.73
N LEU A 34 -8.21 -9.93 -4.27
CA LEU A 34 -8.24 -10.52 -2.94
C LEU A 34 -8.30 -9.44 -1.86
N ASN A 35 -9.00 -9.75 -0.78
CA ASN A 35 -9.06 -8.85 0.37
C ASN A 35 -7.68 -8.79 1.07
N ARG A 36 -7.09 -7.59 1.10
CA ARG A 36 -5.80 -7.29 1.71
C ARG A 36 -5.90 -6.17 2.74
N THR A 37 -7.10 -5.94 3.28
CA THR A 37 -7.30 -4.93 4.34
C THR A 37 -6.47 -5.27 5.58
N ILE A 38 -5.88 -4.25 6.17
CA ILE A 38 -5.08 -4.32 7.39
C ILE A 38 -5.73 -3.46 8.47
N LYS A 39 -5.41 -3.74 9.74
CA LYS A 39 -5.86 -2.89 10.84
C LYS A 39 -5.13 -1.54 10.78
N GLU A 40 -5.84 -0.48 11.10
CA GLU A 40 -5.24 0.86 11.27
C GLU A 40 -4.21 0.85 12.41
N GLY A 41 -3.21 1.74 12.32
CA GLY A 41 -2.27 1.97 13.41
C GLY A 41 -0.79 1.71 13.07
N PHE A 42 0.05 1.80 14.10
CA PHE A 42 1.49 1.70 14.01
C PHE A 42 1.97 0.42 13.31
N GLU A 43 1.51 -0.76 13.76
CA GLU A 43 1.95 -2.05 13.21
C GLU A 43 1.79 -2.11 11.68
N SER A 44 0.68 -1.60 11.17
CA SER A 44 0.38 -1.63 9.75
C SER A 44 1.24 -0.66 8.95
N LEU A 45 1.44 0.57 9.44
CA LEU A 45 2.33 1.53 8.79
C LEU A 45 3.79 1.05 8.83
N ALA A 46 4.22 0.45 9.94
CA ALA A 46 5.55 -0.16 10.07
C ALA A 46 5.75 -1.29 9.04
N LYS A 47 4.77 -2.17 8.83
CA LYS A 47 4.83 -3.24 7.82
C LYS A 47 4.94 -2.68 6.40
N ILE A 48 4.27 -1.57 6.08
CA ILE A 48 4.40 -0.91 4.78
C ILE A 48 5.83 -0.35 4.60
N ILE A 49 6.41 0.26 5.64
CA ILE A 49 7.81 0.73 5.61
C ILE A 49 8.78 -0.44 5.42
N ILE A 50 8.57 -1.56 6.13
CA ILE A 50 9.37 -2.78 5.95
C ILE A 50 9.32 -3.25 4.49
N GLY A 51 8.15 -3.17 3.86
CA GLY A 51 7.91 -3.61 2.49
C GLY A 51 8.49 -2.72 1.38
N GLN A 52 9.01 -1.53 1.69
CA GLN A 52 9.60 -0.64 0.69
C GLN A 52 10.76 -1.33 -0.05
N GLN A 53 10.74 -1.31 -1.41
CA GLN A 53 11.83 -1.78 -2.29
C GLN A 53 12.24 -3.25 -2.10
N ILE A 54 11.38 -4.10 -1.56
CA ILE A 54 11.63 -5.55 -1.43
C ILE A 54 10.38 -6.34 -1.85
N SER A 55 10.55 -7.63 -2.11
CA SER A 55 9.42 -8.50 -2.45
C SER A 55 8.47 -8.70 -1.26
N THR A 56 7.20 -8.96 -1.55
CA THR A 56 6.17 -9.21 -0.55
C THR A 56 6.52 -10.39 0.37
N SER A 57 7.16 -11.44 -0.15
CA SER A 57 7.59 -12.60 0.63
C SER A 57 8.68 -12.24 1.64
N VAL A 58 9.67 -11.45 1.23
CA VAL A 58 10.72 -10.96 2.13
C VAL A 58 10.14 -10.02 3.18
N ALA A 59 9.29 -9.07 2.78
CA ALA A 59 8.62 -8.15 3.71
C ALA A 59 7.80 -8.90 4.78
N LYS A 60 7.08 -9.95 4.35
CA LYS A 60 6.32 -10.81 5.26
C LYS A 60 7.24 -11.53 6.25
N SER A 61 8.32 -12.15 5.77
CA SER A 61 9.27 -12.87 6.63
C SER A 61 9.89 -11.96 7.69
N LEU A 62 10.30 -10.73 7.32
CA LEU A 62 10.86 -9.75 8.27
C LEU A 62 9.81 -9.31 9.30
N SER A 63 8.59 -9.02 8.84
CA SER A 63 7.48 -8.62 9.71
C SER A 63 7.09 -9.72 10.70
N ASP A 64 7.06 -10.98 10.24
CA ASP A 64 6.71 -12.13 11.08
C ASP A 64 7.78 -12.37 12.18
N LYS A 65 9.07 -12.21 11.87
CA LYS A 65 10.15 -12.28 12.86
C LYS A 65 10.01 -11.19 13.94
N LEU A 66 9.83 -9.93 13.51
CA LEU A 66 9.65 -8.82 14.43
C LEU A 66 8.41 -9.01 15.30
N LYS A 67 7.31 -9.51 14.73
CA LYS A 67 6.07 -9.77 15.46
C LYS A 67 6.21 -10.89 16.46
N LYS A 68 6.89 -11.97 16.10
CA LYS A 68 7.14 -13.12 16.98
C LYS A 68 7.85 -12.71 18.28
N ASP A 69 8.81 -11.79 18.16
CA ASP A 69 9.63 -11.32 19.29
C ASP A 69 9.04 -10.05 19.94
N GLY A 70 7.79 -9.69 19.61
CA GLY A 70 7.10 -8.55 20.21
C GLY A 70 7.62 -7.18 19.76
N MET A 71 8.57 -7.14 18.81
CA MET A 71 9.22 -5.90 18.36
C MET A 71 8.36 -5.04 17.42
N LEU A 72 7.24 -5.56 16.93
CA LEU A 72 6.37 -4.84 16.00
C LEU A 72 5.28 -4.03 16.73
N ASN A 73 5.68 -3.30 17.75
CA ASN A 73 4.89 -2.31 18.46
C ASN A 73 5.73 -1.06 18.73
N GLU A 74 5.08 0.06 18.97
CA GLU A 74 5.72 1.36 19.09
C GLU A 74 6.65 1.46 20.30
N LYS A 75 6.31 0.87 21.45
CA LYS A 75 7.12 0.93 22.66
C LYS A 75 8.45 0.22 22.47
N GLU A 76 8.41 -1.08 22.18
CA GLU A 76 9.61 -1.90 22.01
C GLU A 76 10.49 -1.40 20.86
N MET A 77 9.85 -0.98 19.73
CA MET A 77 10.54 -0.43 18.56
C MET A 77 11.26 0.89 18.90
N SER A 78 10.68 1.75 19.75
CA SER A 78 11.29 3.03 20.15
C SER A 78 12.50 2.86 21.07
N GLU A 79 12.49 1.84 21.91
CA GLU A 79 13.56 1.53 22.86
C GLU A 79 14.72 0.75 22.21
N ALA A 80 14.47 -0.03 21.15
CA ALA A 80 15.48 -0.82 20.47
C ALA A 80 16.59 0.05 19.85
N SER A 81 17.84 -0.44 19.87
CA SER A 81 18.92 0.18 19.10
C SER A 81 18.79 -0.11 17.59
N ILE A 82 19.43 0.70 16.76
CA ILE A 82 19.48 0.45 15.31
C ILE A 82 20.12 -0.90 15.03
N GLU A 83 21.18 -1.25 15.78
CA GLU A 83 21.91 -2.54 15.66
C GLU A 83 20.99 -3.72 15.98
N GLN A 84 20.17 -3.63 17.03
CA GLN A 84 19.19 -4.65 17.36
C GLN A 84 18.16 -4.84 16.22
N LEU A 85 17.62 -3.75 15.67
CA LEU A 85 16.66 -3.82 14.57
C LEU A 85 17.29 -4.44 13.30
N LYS A 86 18.58 -4.18 13.05
CA LYS A 86 19.32 -4.80 11.93
C LYS A 86 19.49 -6.33 12.07
N LEU A 87 19.51 -6.88 13.28
CA LEU A 87 19.57 -8.34 13.49
C LEU A 87 18.34 -9.07 12.91
N TYR A 88 17.21 -8.37 12.76
CA TYR A 88 16.02 -8.89 12.09
C TYR A 88 16.15 -8.92 10.56
N GLY A 89 17.22 -8.38 9.99
CA GLY A 89 17.45 -8.28 8.54
C GLY A 89 16.98 -6.94 7.94
N LEU A 90 16.68 -5.95 8.77
CA LEU A 90 16.35 -4.60 8.31
C LEU A 90 17.62 -3.85 7.86
N SER A 91 17.52 -3.04 6.81
CA SER A 91 18.58 -2.09 6.48
C SER A 91 18.70 -1.02 7.56
N SER A 92 19.88 -0.40 7.69
CA SER A 92 20.10 0.71 8.63
C SER A 92 19.08 1.84 8.42
N GLN A 93 18.73 2.12 7.17
CA GLN A 93 17.75 3.15 6.82
C GLN A 93 16.34 2.78 7.30
N LYS A 94 15.87 1.56 7.06
CA LYS A 94 14.56 1.08 7.55
C LYS A 94 14.51 1.03 9.06
N SER A 95 15.58 0.54 9.71
CA SER A 95 15.68 0.54 11.17
C SER A 95 15.53 1.95 11.75
N PHE A 96 16.19 2.93 11.14
CA PHE A 96 16.05 4.32 11.52
C PHE A 96 14.63 4.86 11.33
N TYR A 97 13.98 4.59 10.17
CA TYR A 97 12.63 5.08 9.89
C TYR A 97 11.59 4.48 10.84
N LEU A 98 11.70 3.18 11.11
CA LEU A 98 10.80 2.48 12.03
C LEU A 98 10.95 2.98 13.47
N LYS A 99 12.19 3.13 13.94
CA LYS A 99 12.48 3.68 15.27
C LYS A 99 11.97 5.12 15.39
N ASN A 100 12.22 5.96 14.39
CA ASN A 100 11.74 7.34 14.39
C ASN A 100 10.21 7.41 14.44
N LEU A 101 9.49 6.62 13.62
CA LEU A 101 8.05 6.54 13.68
C LEU A 101 7.56 6.11 15.07
N ALA A 102 8.19 5.09 15.66
CA ALA A 102 7.84 4.58 16.98
C ALA A 102 8.00 5.65 18.07
N ILE A 103 9.12 6.40 18.05
CA ILE A 103 9.36 7.51 18.98
C ILE A 103 8.27 8.58 18.86
N LEU A 104 7.90 8.98 17.64
CA LEU A 104 6.85 9.98 17.42
C LEU A 104 5.49 9.52 17.96
N VAL A 105 5.18 8.24 17.85
CA VAL A 105 3.94 7.66 18.39
C VAL A 105 3.98 7.60 19.91
N VAL A 106 5.06 7.12 20.53
CA VAL A 106 5.22 7.05 21.99
C VAL A 106 5.15 8.46 22.62
N LYS A 107 5.70 9.47 21.96
CA LYS A 107 5.60 10.87 22.37
C LYS A 107 4.24 11.52 22.08
N ASN A 108 3.31 10.79 21.50
CA ASN A 108 2.01 11.29 21.04
C ASN A 108 2.10 12.48 20.05
N GLU A 109 3.24 12.60 19.35
CA GLU A 109 3.40 13.56 18.23
C GLU A 109 2.66 13.05 16.98
N ILE A 110 2.52 11.73 16.85
CA ILE A 110 1.63 11.05 15.91
C ILE A 110 0.64 10.21 16.70
N ASN A 111 -0.63 10.56 16.56
CA ASN A 111 -1.75 9.84 17.18
C ASN A 111 -2.60 9.19 16.11
N PHE A 112 -2.62 7.87 16.05
CA PHE A 112 -3.38 7.12 15.03
C PHE A 112 -4.88 7.22 15.21
N ASP A 113 -5.40 7.34 16.45
CA ASP A 113 -6.84 7.51 16.69
C ASP A 113 -7.34 8.86 16.15
N TYR A 114 -6.48 9.88 16.17
CA TYR A 114 -6.75 11.16 15.54
C TYR A 114 -6.59 11.07 14.01
N LEU A 115 -5.44 10.56 13.54
CA LEU A 115 -5.07 10.48 12.12
C LEU A 115 -6.11 9.71 11.31
N ASN A 116 -6.59 8.58 11.82
CA ASN A 116 -7.53 7.71 11.10
C ASN A 116 -8.95 8.31 10.96
N LYS A 117 -9.24 9.41 11.66
CA LYS A 117 -10.50 10.16 11.54
C LYS A 117 -10.39 11.36 10.60
N GLN A 118 -9.18 11.67 10.11
CA GLN A 118 -8.95 12.79 9.23
C GLN A 118 -9.33 12.47 7.78
N ASN A 119 -9.55 13.53 6.99
CA ASN A 119 -9.71 13.39 5.55
C ASN A 119 -8.39 12.99 4.87
N SER A 120 -8.47 12.58 3.61
CA SER A 120 -7.35 12.07 2.83
C SER A 120 -6.16 13.03 2.73
N ASP A 121 -6.42 14.32 2.58
CA ASP A 121 -5.38 15.35 2.44
C ASP A 121 -4.67 15.59 3.77
N GLU A 122 -5.42 15.65 4.87
CA GLU A 122 -4.84 15.82 6.19
C GLU A 122 -3.99 14.61 6.61
N VAL A 123 -4.43 13.39 6.32
CA VAL A 123 -3.60 12.18 6.50
C VAL A 123 -2.28 12.31 5.75
N THR A 124 -2.32 12.81 4.51
CA THR A 124 -1.10 13.05 3.73
C THR A 124 -0.21 14.09 4.39
N ASN A 125 -0.78 15.23 4.78
CA ASN A 125 -0.05 16.35 5.38
C ASN A 125 0.62 15.97 6.72
N LEU A 126 0.01 15.08 7.48
CA LEU A 126 0.58 14.59 8.75
C LEU A 126 1.71 13.58 8.49
N LEU A 127 1.47 12.58 7.65
CA LEU A 127 2.41 11.48 7.44
C LEU A 127 3.63 11.86 6.61
N ILE A 128 3.50 12.78 5.64
CA ILE A 128 4.62 13.17 4.76
C ILE A 128 5.78 13.87 5.50
N LYS A 129 5.50 14.43 6.68
CA LYS A 129 6.51 15.07 7.54
C LYS A 129 7.43 14.05 8.22
N ILE A 130 7.03 12.78 8.27
CA ILE A 130 7.79 11.72 8.93
C ILE A 130 8.88 11.22 8.01
N LYS A 131 10.12 11.26 8.44
CA LYS A 131 11.26 10.80 7.63
C LYS A 131 11.12 9.32 7.26
N GLY A 132 11.23 9.03 5.97
CA GLY A 132 11.05 7.67 5.42
C GLY A 132 9.63 7.33 4.98
N ILE A 133 8.67 8.24 5.18
CA ILE A 133 7.30 8.09 4.70
C ILE A 133 7.08 9.04 3.52
N GLY A 134 7.02 8.48 2.32
CA GLY A 134 6.68 9.18 1.08
C GLY A 134 5.26 8.86 0.60
N HIS A 135 4.86 9.50 -0.51
CA HIS A 135 3.52 9.33 -1.11
C HIS A 135 3.15 7.87 -1.37
N TRP A 136 4.10 7.03 -1.81
CA TRP A 136 3.86 5.60 -2.01
C TRP A 136 3.40 4.92 -0.69
N THR A 137 4.12 5.15 0.42
CA THR A 137 3.79 4.58 1.73
C THR A 137 2.45 5.09 2.23
N ILE A 138 2.19 6.40 2.09
CA ILE A 138 0.94 7.05 2.50
C ILE A 138 -0.24 6.46 1.72
N ASN A 139 -0.15 6.37 0.40
CA ASN A 139 -1.22 5.83 -0.43
C ASN A 139 -1.49 4.35 -0.15
N ASN A 140 -0.45 3.54 0.13
CA ASN A 140 -0.64 2.16 0.58
C ASN A 140 -1.39 2.09 1.92
N TYR A 141 -1.02 2.94 2.91
CA TYR A 141 -1.73 3.01 4.18
C TYR A 141 -3.20 3.43 3.99
N LYS A 142 -3.45 4.44 3.17
CA LYS A 142 -4.81 4.90 2.82
C LYS A 142 -5.64 3.78 2.18
N ILE A 143 -5.09 3.03 1.22
CA ILE A 143 -5.82 1.96 0.54
C ILE A 143 -6.12 0.80 1.49
N PHE A 144 -5.11 0.29 2.17
CA PHE A 144 -5.23 -0.97 2.89
C PHE A 144 -5.75 -0.81 4.32
N ALA A 145 -5.42 0.28 5.02
CA ALA A 145 -5.88 0.53 6.38
C ALA A 145 -7.14 1.41 6.41
N LEU A 146 -7.10 2.59 5.76
CA LEU A 146 -8.21 3.55 5.80
C LEU A 146 -9.30 3.27 4.76
N GLN A 147 -9.02 2.42 3.78
CA GLN A 147 -9.92 2.09 2.67
C GLN A 147 -10.42 3.35 1.91
N ASP A 148 -9.50 4.31 1.72
CA ASP A 148 -9.73 5.49 0.90
C ASP A 148 -9.85 5.09 -0.57
N THR A 149 -11.05 5.27 -1.13
CA THR A 149 -11.36 4.86 -2.50
C THR A 149 -10.61 5.65 -3.57
N ASN A 150 -10.08 6.81 -3.22
CA ASN A 150 -9.41 7.71 -4.16
C ASN A 150 -7.88 7.77 -3.99
N ALA A 151 -7.30 7.02 -3.05
CA ALA A 151 -5.84 6.93 -2.91
C ALA A 151 -5.20 6.28 -4.16
N TRP A 152 -4.04 6.84 -4.61
CA TRP A 152 -3.40 6.43 -5.84
C TRP A 152 -1.87 6.45 -5.73
N PRO A 153 -1.20 5.29 -5.63
CA PRO A 153 0.26 5.20 -5.53
C PRO A 153 0.91 5.24 -6.93
N SER A 154 0.90 6.39 -7.59
CA SER A 154 1.40 6.61 -8.96
C SER A 154 2.87 6.22 -9.18
N ALA A 155 3.68 6.26 -8.11
CA ALA A 155 5.08 5.85 -8.14
C ALA A 155 5.30 4.33 -7.99
N ASP A 156 4.24 3.52 -7.85
CA ASP A 156 4.36 2.07 -7.68
C ASP A 156 4.76 1.38 -9.00
N LEU A 157 5.92 0.72 -8.99
CA LEU A 157 6.49 0.09 -10.19
C LEU A 157 5.62 -1.06 -10.73
N ALA A 158 4.97 -1.83 -9.85
CA ALA A 158 4.09 -2.92 -10.27
C ALA A 158 2.81 -2.37 -10.93
N LEU A 159 2.27 -1.25 -10.40
CA LEU A 159 1.15 -0.57 -11.05
C LEU A 159 1.53 0.02 -12.41
N GLN A 160 2.70 0.65 -12.51
CA GLN A 160 3.20 1.19 -13.79
C GLN A 160 3.35 0.08 -14.83
N GLU A 161 3.91 -1.07 -14.45
CA GLU A 161 4.04 -2.21 -15.36
C GLU A 161 2.67 -2.82 -15.70
N ALA A 162 1.78 -2.93 -14.73
CA ALA A 162 0.41 -3.39 -14.97
C ALA A 162 -0.34 -2.49 -15.95
N VAL A 163 -0.22 -1.17 -15.81
CA VAL A 163 -0.83 -0.20 -16.73
C VAL A 163 -0.24 -0.35 -18.13
N LYS A 164 1.10 -0.46 -18.24
CA LYS A 164 1.76 -0.70 -19.54
C LYS A 164 1.13 -1.88 -20.26
N LEU A 165 1.04 -3.02 -19.60
CA LEU A 165 0.52 -4.25 -20.19
C LEU A 165 -0.99 -4.16 -20.48
N LEU A 166 -1.77 -3.68 -19.52
CA LEU A 166 -3.23 -3.63 -19.63
C LEU A 166 -3.72 -2.64 -20.70
N LYS A 167 -2.95 -1.55 -20.93
CA LYS A 167 -3.28 -0.51 -21.91
C LYS A 167 -2.49 -0.65 -23.22
N GLY A 168 -1.64 -1.67 -23.37
CA GLY A 168 -0.84 -1.89 -24.57
C GLY A 168 0.16 -0.76 -24.85
N LEU A 169 0.74 -0.15 -23.82
CA LEU A 169 1.71 0.95 -24.00
C LEU A 169 3.07 0.37 -24.38
N GLU A 170 3.80 1.08 -25.25
CA GLU A 170 5.16 0.70 -25.64
C GLU A 170 6.14 0.76 -24.48
N THR A 171 6.03 1.77 -23.64
CA THR A 171 6.91 2.01 -22.51
C THR A 171 6.14 2.07 -21.19
N ARG A 172 6.82 1.76 -20.11
CA ARG A 172 6.24 1.89 -18.77
C ARG A 172 6.02 3.37 -18.44
N PRO A 173 4.76 3.76 -18.08
CA PRO A 173 4.45 5.15 -17.75
C PRO A 173 5.21 5.59 -16.50
N ASN A 174 5.73 6.81 -16.51
CA ASN A 174 6.32 7.43 -15.33
C ASN A 174 5.24 7.95 -14.37
N GLU A 175 5.65 8.47 -13.21
CA GLU A 175 4.73 8.93 -12.16
C GLU A 175 3.76 10.02 -12.67
N LYS A 176 4.21 10.99 -13.47
CA LYS A 176 3.36 12.06 -14.03
C LYS A 176 2.32 11.51 -15.00
N GLU A 177 2.70 10.54 -15.80
CA GLU A 177 1.79 9.85 -16.72
C GLU A 177 0.78 9.00 -15.95
N MET A 178 1.22 8.30 -14.89
CA MET A 178 0.34 7.56 -14.00
C MET A 178 -0.69 8.47 -13.30
N GLU A 179 -0.32 9.69 -12.90
CA GLU A 179 -1.28 10.68 -12.38
C GLU A 179 -2.34 11.06 -13.42
N LYS A 180 -1.96 11.30 -14.66
CA LYS A 180 -2.90 11.59 -15.75
C LYS A 180 -3.85 10.42 -16.00
N ILE A 181 -3.31 9.20 -16.06
CA ILE A 181 -4.09 7.97 -16.23
C ILE A 181 -5.05 7.78 -15.05
N GLY A 182 -4.55 7.92 -13.81
CA GLY A 182 -5.36 7.78 -12.60
C GLY A 182 -6.50 8.80 -12.50
N ASN A 183 -6.38 9.97 -13.12
CA ASN A 183 -7.46 10.97 -13.11
C ASN A 183 -8.75 10.49 -13.79
N MET A 184 -8.65 9.59 -14.76
CA MET A 184 -9.82 9.00 -15.43
C MET A 184 -10.63 8.07 -14.51
N TRP A 185 -10.03 7.59 -13.43
CA TRP A 185 -10.62 6.63 -12.51
C TRP A 185 -11.12 7.26 -11.20
N LYS A 186 -11.04 8.59 -11.06
CA LYS A 186 -11.60 9.28 -9.89
C LYS A 186 -13.12 9.09 -9.82
N PRO A 187 -13.68 8.91 -8.62
CA PRO A 187 -13.07 8.82 -7.29
C PRO A 187 -12.71 7.38 -6.88
N HIS A 188 -12.53 6.46 -7.84
CA HIS A 188 -12.36 5.02 -7.64
C HIS A 188 -10.92 4.53 -7.86
N ARG A 189 -9.92 5.42 -7.74
CA ARG A 189 -8.51 5.14 -8.06
C ARG A 189 -7.92 3.99 -7.26
N ALA A 190 -8.31 3.83 -5.99
CA ALA A 190 -7.86 2.72 -5.17
C ALA A 190 -8.37 1.36 -5.70
N ALA A 191 -9.61 1.30 -6.17
CA ALA A 191 -10.13 0.10 -6.81
C ALA A 191 -9.35 -0.23 -8.10
N ALA A 192 -9.02 0.77 -8.92
CA ALA A 192 -8.15 0.60 -10.08
C ALA A 192 -6.77 0.06 -9.68
N ALA A 193 -6.13 0.62 -8.64
CA ALA A 193 -4.85 0.14 -8.13
C ALA A 193 -4.92 -1.32 -7.68
N LEU A 194 -5.99 -1.71 -6.97
CA LEU A 194 -6.18 -3.08 -6.50
C LEU A 194 -6.39 -4.06 -7.66
N PHE A 195 -7.14 -3.70 -8.71
CA PHE A 195 -7.25 -4.48 -9.93
C PHE A 195 -5.92 -4.59 -10.69
N LEU A 196 -5.15 -3.51 -10.78
CA LEU A 196 -3.84 -3.51 -11.42
C LEU A 196 -2.85 -4.42 -10.69
N TRP A 197 -2.79 -4.38 -9.35
CA TRP A 197 -1.97 -5.33 -8.58
C TRP A 197 -2.46 -6.76 -8.73
N HIS A 198 -3.78 -6.98 -8.79
CA HIS A 198 -4.35 -8.30 -9.03
C HIS A 198 -3.93 -8.83 -10.40
N PHE A 199 -4.09 -8.03 -11.45
CA PHE A 199 -3.66 -8.34 -12.81
C PHE A 199 -2.15 -8.61 -12.88
N TYR A 200 -1.32 -7.73 -12.29
CA TYR A 200 0.13 -7.93 -12.23
C TYR A 200 0.51 -9.27 -11.62
N ASN A 201 -0.08 -9.61 -10.48
CA ASN A 201 0.18 -10.89 -9.82
C ASN A 201 -0.22 -12.07 -10.70
N LYS A 202 -1.39 -12.04 -11.34
CA LYS A 202 -1.87 -13.12 -12.23
C LYS A 202 -0.99 -13.27 -13.45
N VAL A 203 -0.71 -12.21 -14.17
CA VAL A 203 -0.05 -12.26 -15.48
C VAL A 203 1.47 -12.33 -15.35
N ILE A 204 2.07 -11.55 -14.45
CA ILE A 204 3.53 -11.46 -14.33
C ILE A 204 4.09 -12.46 -13.33
N VAL A 205 3.48 -12.59 -12.15
CA VAL A 205 4.01 -13.44 -11.08
C VAL A 205 3.58 -14.89 -11.26
N GLU A 206 2.28 -15.15 -11.48
CA GLU A 206 1.70 -16.48 -11.67
C GLU A 206 1.77 -16.96 -13.14
N LYS A 207 2.17 -16.08 -14.07
CA LYS A 207 2.29 -16.35 -15.52
C LYS A 207 0.99 -16.88 -16.17
N ALA A 208 -0.16 -16.43 -15.68
CA ALA A 208 -1.44 -16.74 -16.28
C ALA A 208 -1.58 -16.09 -17.68
N SER A 209 -2.16 -16.83 -18.63
CA SER A 209 -2.47 -16.28 -19.96
C SER A 209 -3.50 -15.15 -19.84
N TYR A 210 -3.29 -14.05 -20.58
CA TYR A 210 -4.23 -12.95 -20.68
C TYR A 210 -4.33 -12.51 -22.15
N THR A 211 -5.55 -12.38 -22.63
CA THR A 211 -5.82 -11.87 -23.99
C THR A 211 -6.42 -10.47 -23.89
N LEU A 212 -5.76 -9.50 -24.53
CA LEU A 212 -6.19 -8.09 -24.59
C LEU A 212 -7.50 -7.90 -25.35
#